data_9113afce61a25eb635cc89a8b014cbe7
#
_entry.id   9113afce61a25eb635cc89a8b014cbe7
#
_cell.length_a   1.000
_cell.length_b   1.000
_cell.length_c   1.000
_cell.angle_alpha   90.00
_cell.angle_beta   90.00
_cell.angle_gamma   90.00
#
_symmetry.space_group_name_H-M   'P 1'
#
loop_
_entity.id
_entity.type
_entity.pdbx_description
1 polymer ?
#
loop_
_entity_poly.entity_id
_entity_poly.type
_entity_poly.pdbx_seq_one_letter_code
_entity_poly.pdbx_strand_id
1 'polypeptide(L)'
;IGKAMLPYLEDLTPSDYAVCELSSFQLLTMGNLVHQPDIAVVTNIESTHLDHHISLDEYVDAKRNVLIYQSPSQRTVLNADCDYSIGHRVYHDMRYDVRGKLAEFSLEKPVNTGAYLDDNDNIVYAEDGKVTQIMPASDIRLPGRHNIANYCTAIAAVWGLVQPEQIREVARTFGGVEHRIEFVREADGVKYYNDSIATSPSRVISGVRAFNQKIIAIQGGSDKGNDLSVMVPDLLTHVKILILNGATADKIEQAVLAAPDYDPDQLQIIKVKDLPQAVEAARKAAQPGDIVSLCPACPAFDQFKTFEYRGREFKRLVNAF
;
A
#
# COMPACT_ATOMS: atom_id res chain seq x y z
N ILE A 1 -8.55 7.25 6.71
CA ILE A 1 -7.84 8.40 6.09
C ILE A 1 -8.85 9.52 5.89
N GLY A 2 -8.48 10.77 6.28
CA GLY A 2 -9.30 11.96 6.04
C GLY A 2 -10.51 12.16 6.93
N LYS A 3 -10.73 11.32 7.95
CA LYS A 3 -11.76 11.55 8.97
C LYS A 3 -11.18 12.30 10.15
N ALA A 4 -11.91 13.31 10.66
CA ALA A 4 -11.56 13.97 11.91
C ALA A 4 -11.70 12.98 13.08
N MET A 5 -10.71 12.94 13.98
CA MET A 5 -10.71 12.04 15.15
C MET A 5 -11.53 12.61 16.32
N LEU A 6 -11.63 13.94 16.43
CA LEU A 6 -12.32 14.62 17.52
C LEU A 6 -13.74 14.09 17.83
N PRO A 7 -14.60 13.79 16.82
CA PRO A 7 -15.94 13.29 17.10
C PRO A 7 -16.00 11.95 17.83
N TYR A 8 -14.90 11.16 17.80
CA TYR A 8 -14.85 9.84 18.44
C TYR A 8 -14.30 9.89 19.88
N LEU A 9 -13.75 11.04 20.32
CA LEU A 9 -13.11 11.13 21.64
C LEU A 9 -14.09 10.95 22.79
N GLU A 10 -15.36 11.33 22.60
CA GLU A 10 -16.40 11.19 23.64
C GLU A 10 -16.81 9.72 23.86
N ASP A 11 -16.60 8.86 22.84
CA ASP A 11 -16.94 7.44 22.88
C ASP A 11 -15.80 6.55 23.37
N LEU A 12 -14.54 7.07 23.46
CA LEU A 12 -13.37 6.30 23.83
C LEU A 12 -13.24 6.12 25.33
N THR A 13 -12.88 4.91 25.73
CA THR A 13 -12.56 4.53 27.11
C THR A 13 -11.07 4.20 27.26
N PRO A 14 -10.51 4.16 28.48
CA PRO A 14 -9.11 3.77 28.69
C PRO A 14 -8.73 2.35 28.23
N SER A 15 -9.71 1.51 27.92
CA SER A 15 -9.50 0.15 27.40
C SER A 15 -9.50 0.08 25.86
N ASP A 16 -9.82 1.17 25.19
CA ASP A 16 -9.88 1.20 23.73
C ASP A 16 -8.52 1.53 23.10
N TYR A 17 -8.33 1.08 21.87
CA TYR A 17 -7.14 1.36 21.08
C TYR A 17 -7.51 2.29 19.92
N ALA A 18 -6.84 3.44 19.81
CA ALA A 18 -6.94 4.33 18.67
C ALA A 18 -5.77 4.06 17.70
N VAL A 19 -6.06 3.52 16.52
CA VAL A 19 -5.08 3.32 15.47
C VAL A 19 -5.17 4.48 14.48
N CYS A 20 -4.11 5.30 14.42
CA CYS A 20 -4.06 6.52 13.65
C CYS A 20 -3.01 6.45 12.56
N GLU A 21 -3.40 6.66 11.30
CA GLU A 21 -2.47 6.93 10.21
C GLU A 21 -2.20 8.44 10.15
N LEU A 22 -0.94 8.82 10.35
CA LEU A 22 -0.50 10.22 10.38
C LEU A 22 0.41 10.51 9.18
N SER A 23 0.08 11.57 8.44
CA SER A 23 0.95 12.08 7.38
C SER A 23 2.15 12.81 7.96
N SER A 24 3.23 12.97 7.16
CA SER A 24 4.40 13.78 7.55
C SER A 24 4.01 15.23 7.87
N PHE A 25 2.99 15.79 7.21
CA PHE A 25 2.48 17.15 7.49
C PHE A 25 1.86 17.26 8.87
N GLN A 26 1.05 16.27 9.27
CA GLN A 26 0.47 16.21 10.61
C GLN A 26 1.58 16.05 11.65
N LEU A 27 2.55 15.19 11.41
CA LEU A 27 3.69 14.98 12.30
C LEU A 27 4.59 16.21 12.41
N LEU A 28 4.75 16.99 11.34
CA LEU A 28 5.48 18.27 11.37
C LEU A 28 4.84 19.26 12.36
N THR A 29 3.51 19.34 12.35
CA THR A 29 2.77 20.22 13.31
C THR A 29 2.74 19.64 14.73
N MET A 30 2.90 18.32 14.89
CA MET A 30 2.94 17.65 16.19
C MET A 30 4.31 17.76 16.90
N GLY A 31 5.36 18.24 16.23
CA GLY A 31 6.72 18.27 16.77
C GLY A 31 6.90 19.00 18.11
N ASN A 32 5.92 19.78 18.53
CA ASN A 32 5.90 20.46 19.82
C ASN A 32 4.96 19.81 20.85
N LEU A 33 4.34 18.68 20.55
CA LEU A 33 3.41 18.02 21.46
C LEU A 33 4.17 17.08 22.39
N VAL A 34 3.94 17.23 23.67
CA VAL A 34 4.58 16.42 24.74
C VAL A 34 4.07 14.98 24.77
N HIS A 35 2.89 14.71 24.18
CA HIS A 35 2.26 13.40 24.20
C HIS A 35 2.60 12.61 22.93
N GLN A 36 3.11 11.40 23.12
CA GLN A 36 3.49 10.48 22.07
C GLN A 36 2.59 9.24 22.11
N PRO A 37 2.39 8.54 20.97
CA PRO A 37 1.62 7.30 20.95
C PRO A 37 2.33 6.23 21.81
N ASP A 38 1.55 5.35 22.44
CA ASP A 38 2.07 4.18 23.17
C ASP A 38 2.85 3.25 22.24
N ILE A 39 2.45 3.18 20.98
CA ILE A 39 3.12 2.42 19.93
C ILE A 39 3.29 3.34 18.72
N ALA A 40 4.52 3.71 18.41
CA ALA A 40 4.90 4.45 17.21
C ALA A 40 5.36 3.47 16.12
N VAL A 41 4.91 3.66 14.88
CA VAL A 41 5.30 2.82 13.74
C VAL A 41 5.79 3.69 12.60
N VAL A 42 7.00 3.43 12.09
CA VAL A 42 7.51 4.01 10.86
C VAL A 42 7.82 2.87 9.88
N THR A 43 7.00 2.76 8.84
CA THR A 43 7.08 1.64 7.90
C THR A 43 8.24 1.77 6.93
N ASN A 44 8.35 2.94 6.28
CA ASN A 44 9.41 3.23 5.30
C ASN A 44 9.71 4.73 5.26
N ILE A 45 10.92 5.05 4.85
CA ILE A 45 11.34 6.36 4.36
C ILE A 45 11.67 6.21 2.88
N GLU A 46 10.93 6.92 2.04
CA GLU A 46 11.13 6.94 0.59
C GLU A 46 11.22 8.38 0.12
N SER A 47 11.90 8.64 -0.98
CA SER A 47 12.01 9.98 -1.59
C SER A 47 10.67 10.39 -2.24
N THR A 48 9.64 10.56 -1.41
CA THR A 48 8.28 10.96 -1.81
C THR A 48 7.91 12.29 -1.15
N HIS A 49 6.90 12.98 -1.72
CA HIS A 49 6.39 14.25 -1.18
C HIS A 49 7.38 15.43 -1.15
N LEU A 50 8.42 15.40 -2.01
CA LEU A 50 9.36 16.52 -2.16
C LEU A 50 8.75 17.73 -2.88
N ASP A 51 7.53 17.62 -3.36
CA ASP A 51 6.68 18.71 -3.83
C ASP A 51 6.12 19.57 -2.69
N HIS A 52 6.16 19.07 -1.45
CA HIS A 52 5.62 19.72 -0.26
C HIS A 52 6.65 19.97 0.84
N HIS A 53 7.66 19.11 0.98
CA HIS A 53 8.76 19.32 1.91
C HIS A 53 9.90 20.04 1.21
N ILE A 54 10.56 20.97 1.92
CA ILE A 54 11.71 21.74 1.41
C ILE A 54 12.87 20.81 1.08
N SER A 55 13.00 19.69 1.80
CA SER A 55 14.04 18.69 1.61
C SER A 55 13.61 17.31 2.12
N LEU A 56 14.36 16.28 1.74
CA LEU A 56 14.19 14.94 2.31
C LEU A 56 14.48 14.93 3.82
N ASP A 57 15.41 15.76 4.28
CA ASP A 57 15.72 15.89 5.72
C ASP A 57 14.50 16.39 6.52
N GLU A 58 13.80 17.41 6.03
CA GLU A 58 12.57 17.89 6.64
C GLU A 58 11.48 16.81 6.70
N TYR A 59 11.38 16.02 5.64
CA TYR A 59 10.43 14.90 5.59
C TYR A 59 10.78 13.81 6.64
N VAL A 60 12.05 13.46 6.76
CA VAL A 60 12.53 12.50 7.77
C VAL A 60 12.31 13.03 9.18
N ASP A 61 12.65 14.30 9.43
CA ASP A 61 12.43 14.96 10.72
C ASP A 61 10.96 15.01 11.10
N ALA A 62 10.08 15.31 10.14
CA ALA A 62 8.66 15.27 10.38
C ALA A 62 8.21 13.87 10.85
N LYS A 63 8.70 12.80 10.21
CA LYS A 63 8.38 11.43 10.64
C LYS A 63 8.98 11.05 11.99
N ARG A 64 10.18 11.53 12.31
CA ARG A 64 10.82 11.32 13.63
C ARG A 64 9.96 11.84 14.79
N ASN A 65 9.17 12.87 14.57
CA ASN A 65 8.31 13.45 15.61
C ASN A 65 7.33 12.44 16.22
N VAL A 66 7.05 11.31 15.59
CA VAL A 66 6.15 10.28 16.16
C VAL A 66 6.80 9.48 17.30
N LEU A 67 8.14 9.51 17.43
CA LEU A 67 8.86 8.63 18.36
C LEU A 67 9.84 9.35 19.32
N ILE A 68 10.35 10.53 18.95
CA ILE A 68 11.48 11.17 19.69
C ILE A 68 11.17 11.54 21.15
N TYR A 69 9.91 11.68 21.50
CA TYR A 69 9.48 12.01 22.88
C TYR A 69 8.85 10.82 23.60
N GLN A 70 8.92 9.61 23.05
CA GLN A 70 8.43 8.41 23.72
C GLN A 70 9.17 8.16 25.04
N SER A 71 8.46 7.59 26.00
CA SER A 71 9.00 7.13 27.29
C SER A 71 9.59 5.71 27.17
N PRO A 72 10.39 5.26 28.13
CA PRO A 72 10.95 3.90 28.13
C PRO A 72 9.91 2.76 28.15
N SER A 73 8.68 3.04 28.55
CA SER A 73 7.59 2.04 28.58
C SER A 73 6.89 1.88 27.21
N GLN A 74 7.00 2.85 26.33
CA GLN A 74 6.36 2.88 25.02
C GLN A 74 7.16 2.07 23.99
N ARG A 75 6.51 1.70 22.88
CA ARG A 75 7.11 0.86 21.83
C ARG A 75 7.29 1.66 20.55
N THR A 76 8.45 1.48 19.92
CA THR A 76 8.71 1.93 18.55
C THR A 76 8.85 0.70 17.64
N VAL A 77 8.20 0.72 16.48
CA VAL A 77 8.34 -0.30 15.43
C VAL A 77 8.97 0.33 14.19
N LEU A 78 10.12 -0.22 13.77
CA LEU A 78 10.88 0.25 12.61
C LEU A 78 11.10 -0.89 11.62
N ASN A 79 11.29 -0.54 10.35
CA ASN A 79 11.66 -1.47 9.30
C ASN A 79 13.18 -1.70 9.32
N ALA A 80 13.62 -2.94 9.58
CA ALA A 80 15.05 -3.28 9.58
C ALA A 80 15.67 -3.29 8.17
N ASP A 81 14.83 -3.38 7.12
CA ASP A 81 15.26 -3.36 5.73
C ASP A 81 15.32 -1.93 5.16
N CYS A 82 14.81 -0.94 5.90
CA CYS A 82 14.82 0.46 5.49
C CYS A 82 16.12 1.15 5.92
N ASP A 83 16.69 1.93 5.03
CA ASP A 83 17.77 2.85 5.36
C ASP A 83 17.19 4.16 5.88
N TYR A 84 17.15 4.32 7.21
CA TYR A 84 16.70 5.55 7.87
C TYR A 84 17.76 6.65 7.89
N SER A 85 18.93 6.41 7.30
CA SER A 85 19.98 7.39 7.14
C SER A 85 19.91 8.14 5.80
N ILE A 86 18.94 7.85 4.95
CA ILE A 86 18.75 8.48 3.64
C ILE A 86 18.50 9.99 3.80
N GLY A 87 19.19 10.79 3.03
CA GLY A 87 18.96 12.25 2.92
C GLY A 87 19.86 13.12 3.78
N HIS A 88 20.89 12.56 4.47
CA HIS A 88 21.54 13.24 5.56
C HIS A 88 22.92 13.80 5.26
N ARG A 89 23.02 15.06 5.50
CA ARG A 89 24.27 15.67 5.93
C ARG A 89 24.31 15.98 7.43
N VAL A 90 23.19 15.84 8.14
CA VAL A 90 23.02 16.35 9.51
C VAL A 90 22.40 15.33 10.46
N TYR A 91 21.63 14.33 9.97
CA TYR A 91 20.88 13.42 10.80
C TYR A 91 21.51 12.03 10.89
N HIS A 92 21.41 11.43 12.05
CA HIS A 92 21.79 10.05 12.34
C HIS A 92 20.62 9.11 12.06
N ASP A 93 20.88 7.82 12.01
CA ASP A 93 19.85 6.80 11.87
C ASP A 93 18.76 6.98 12.95
N MET A 94 17.51 6.98 12.54
CA MET A 94 16.32 7.16 13.41
C MET A 94 16.28 6.17 14.57
N ARG A 95 16.96 5.02 14.45
CA ARG A 95 17.09 4.03 15.54
C ARG A 95 17.74 4.61 16.78
N TYR A 96 18.64 5.59 16.65
CA TYR A 96 19.28 6.27 17.78
C TYR A 96 18.35 7.21 18.55
N ASP A 97 17.19 7.55 17.96
CA ASP A 97 16.18 8.39 18.61
C ASP A 97 15.19 7.58 19.47
N VAL A 98 15.20 6.26 19.34
CA VAL A 98 14.30 5.38 20.09
C VAL A 98 14.68 5.37 21.57
N ARG A 99 13.77 5.86 22.42
CA ARG A 99 13.92 5.88 23.87
C ARG A 99 13.19 4.74 24.57
N GLY A 100 12.18 4.21 23.90
CA GLY A 100 11.35 3.13 24.38
C GLY A 100 11.86 1.74 23.97
N LYS A 101 10.94 0.80 23.91
CA LYS A 101 11.19 -0.57 23.45
C LYS A 101 11.24 -0.59 21.93
N LEU A 102 12.40 -0.87 21.36
CA LEU A 102 12.51 -1.09 19.91
C LEU A 102 12.04 -2.49 19.54
N ALA A 103 11.09 -2.57 18.61
CA ALA A 103 10.79 -3.77 17.85
C ALA A 103 11.02 -3.47 16.37
N GLU A 104 11.51 -4.45 15.61
CA GLU A 104 11.76 -4.28 14.19
C GLU A 104 10.91 -5.26 13.39
N PHE A 105 10.69 -4.95 12.12
CA PHE A 105 10.19 -5.94 11.16
C PHE A 105 11.10 -6.03 9.94
N SER A 106 11.15 -7.21 9.32
CA SER A 106 12.00 -7.47 8.16
C SER A 106 11.42 -8.54 7.26
N LEU A 107 11.68 -8.42 5.95
CA LEU A 107 11.47 -9.49 4.98
C LEU A 107 12.78 -10.08 4.44
N GLU A 108 13.91 -9.50 4.84
CA GLU A 108 15.23 -9.82 4.26
C GLU A 108 16.16 -10.50 5.27
N LYS A 109 15.91 -10.33 6.57
CA LYS A 109 16.84 -10.82 7.63
C LYS A 109 16.14 -11.01 8.96
N PRO A 110 16.66 -11.91 9.83
CA PRO A 110 16.24 -12.00 11.22
C PRO A 110 16.44 -10.68 11.98
N VAL A 111 15.57 -10.41 12.95
CA VAL A 111 15.67 -9.29 13.89
C VAL A 111 15.81 -9.78 15.33
N ASN A 112 16.42 -9.00 16.21
CA ASN A 112 16.60 -9.38 17.61
C ASN A 112 15.29 -9.37 18.41
N THR A 113 14.47 -8.35 18.18
CA THR A 113 13.13 -8.20 18.77
C THR A 113 12.20 -7.71 17.69
N GLY A 114 11.12 -8.48 17.38
CA GLY A 114 10.15 -8.12 16.37
C GLY A 114 9.77 -9.25 15.44
N ALA A 115 9.10 -8.92 14.36
CA ALA A 115 8.54 -9.88 13.41
C ALA A 115 9.33 -9.92 12.10
N TYR A 116 9.60 -11.10 11.57
CA TYR A 116 10.28 -11.22 10.27
C TYR A 116 9.83 -12.46 9.50
N LEU A 117 10.14 -12.46 8.20
CA LEU A 117 9.95 -13.61 7.33
C LEU A 117 11.19 -14.50 7.43
N ASP A 118 11.02 -15.78 7.82
CA ASP A 118 12.10 -16.73 7.88
C ASP A 118 12.41 -17.39 6.52
N ASP A 119 13.49 -18.17 6.45
CA ASP A 119 13.93 -18.86 5.22
C ASP A 119 12.92 -19.91 4.71
N ASN A 120 11.90 -20.26 5.48
CA ASN A 120 10.84 -21.20 5.13
C ASN A 120 9.51 -20.49 4.80
N ASP A 121 9.55 -19.19 4.52
CA ASP A 121 8.37 -18.34 4.26
C ASP A 121 7.35 -18.34 5.42
N ASN A 122 7.79 -18.49 6.68
CA ASN A 122 6.94 -18.28 7.83
C ASN A 122 7.17 -16.90 8.42
N ILE A 123 6.09 -16.28 8.86
CA ILE A 123 6.17 -15.11 9.73
C ILE A 123 6.42 -15.60 11.15
N VAL A 124 7.50 -15.11 11.73
CA VAL A 124 7.94 -15.44 13.09
C VAL A 124 8.12 -14.17 13.92
N TYR A 125 8.09 -14.30 15.23
CA TYR A 125 8.41 -13.21 16.17
C TYR A 125 9.58 -13.62 17.07
N ALA A 126 10.60 -12.80 17.13
CA ALA A 126 11.75 -12.96 18.03
C ALA A 126 11.65 -12.02 19.23
N GLU A 127 11.96 -12.51 20.41
CA GLU A 127 12.08 -11.72 21.64
C GLU A 127 12.94 -12.50 22.65
N ASP A 128 13.89 -11.85 23.30
CA ASP A 128 14.77 -12.43 24.34
C ASP A 128 15.46 -13.72 23.91
N GLY A 129 15.91 -13.80 22.66
CA GLY A 129 16.57 -14.96 22.08
C GLY A 129 15.64 -16.14 21.74
N LYS A 130 14.34 -16.00 21.96
CA LYS A 130 13.33 -16.98 21.61
C LYS A 130 12.64 -16.57 20.31
N VAL A 131 12.49 -17.52 19.39
CA VAL A 131 11.72 -17.34 18.14
C VAL A 131 10.42 -18.12 18.24
N THR A 132 9.30 -17.44 18.01
CA THR A 132 7.96 -18.02 18.01
C THR A 132 7.41 -17.98 16.59
N GLN A 133 7.12 -19.14 16.01
CA GLN A 133 6.46 -19.22 14.70
C GLN A 133 5.00 -18.83 14.85
N ILE A 134 4.54 -17.92 13.97
CA ILE A 134 3.17 -17.42 13.98
C ILE A 134 2.35 -18.11 12.90
N MET A 135 2.75 -17.98 11.63
CA MET A 135 2.01 -18.54 10.49
C MET A 135 2.86 -18.59 9.23
N PRO A 136 2.55 -19.45 8.25
CA PRO A 136 3.07 -19.33 6.90
C PRO A 136 2.61 -18.00 6.26
N ALA A 137 3.47 -17.34 5.49
CA ALA A 137 3.10 -16.13 4.75
C ALA A 137 1.98 -16.38 3.72
N SER A 138 1.85 -17.63 3.24
CA SER A 138 0.77 -18.08 2.35
C SER A 138 -0.64 -18.05 2.99
N ASP A 139 -0.74 -17.95 4.31
CA ASP A 139 -2.02 -17.76 5.01
C ASP A 139 -2.60 -16.36 4.80
N ILE A 140 -1.78 -15.39 4.36
CA ILE A 140 -2.22 -14.03 4.08
C ILE A 140 -3.05 -14.05 2.79
N ARG A 141 -4.33 -13.71 2.93
CA ARG A 141 -5.27 -13.66 1.79
C ARG A 141 -4.92 -12.56 0.77
N LEU A 142 -4.29 -11.48 1.22
CA LEU A 142 -3.94 -10.35 0.36
C LEU A 142 -2.68 -10.64 -0.46
N PRO A 143 -2.70 -10.43 -1.78
CA PRO A 143 -1.54 -10.67 -2.63
C PRO A 143 -0.45 -9.62 -2.41
N GLY A 144 0.80 -10.02 -2.68
CA GLY A 144 1.95 -9.12 -2.75
C GLY A 144 2.84 -9.11 -1.51
N ARG A 145 4.15 -9.07 -1.76
CA ARG A 145 5.20 -9.08 -0.73
C ARG A 145 5.07 -7.92 0.27
N HIS A 146 4.57 -6.75 -0.20
CA HIS A 146 4.30 -5.61 0.68
C HIS A 146 3.24 -5.90 1.75
N ASN A 147 2.27 -6.80 1.47
CA ASN A 147 1.30 -7.21 2.49
C ASN A 147 1.94 -8.10 3.55
N ILE A 148 2.92 -8.93 3.20
CA ILE A 148 3.71 -9.68 4.20
C ILE A 148 4.42 -8.68 5.12
N ALA A 149 5.06 -7.62 4.58
CA ALA A 149 5.67 -6.56 5.38
C ALA A 149 4.66 -5.85 6.28
N ASN A 150 3.46 -5.55 5.78
CA ASN A 150 2.39 -4.95 6.57
C ASN A 150 1.97 -5.86 7.74
N TYR A 151 1.89 -7.18 7.54
CA TYR A 151 1.61 -8.14 8.61
C TYR A 151 2.75 -8.21 9.62
N CYS A 152 4.01 -8.30 9.19
CA CYS A 152 5.16 -8.24 10.10
C CYS A 152 5.15 -6.94 10.92
N THR A 153 4.86 -5.80 10.29
CA THR A 153 4.72 -4.50 10.97
C THR A 153 3.62 -4.53 12.03
N ALA A 154 2.43 -4.98 11.64
CA ALA A 154 1.28 -5.06 12.56
C ALA A 154 1.57 -6.01 13.73
N ILE A 155 2.17 -7.18 13.47
CA ILE A 155 2.56 -8.14 14.50
C ILE A 155 3.56 -7.53 15.46
N ALA A 156 4.60 -6.84 14.95
CA ALA A 156 5.57 -6.16 15.79
C ALA A 156 4.93 -5.08 16.68
N ALA A 157 3.91 -4.40 16.17
CA ALA A 157 3.17 -3.39 16.92
C ALA A 157 2.30 -4.00 18.03
N VAL A 158 1.54 -5.06 17.73
CA VAL A 158 0.52 -5.61 18.64
C VAL A 158 0.98 -6.82 19.46
N TRP A 159 2.24 -7.24 19.33
CA TRP A 159 2.77 -8.38 20.10
C TRP A 159 2.59 -8.21 21.61
N GLY A 160 2.02 -9.21 22.24
CA GLY A 160 1.65 -9.17 23.65
C GLY A 160 0.28 -8.53 23.96
N LEU A 161 -0.36 -7.88 22.98
CA LEU A 161 -1.74 -7.36 23.09
C LEU A 161 -2.78 -8.35 22.56
N VAL A 162 -2.38 -9.18 21.61
CA VAL A 162 -3.23 -10.19 20.95
C VAL A 162 -2.56 -11.56 20.96
N GLN A 163 -3.34 -12.62 20.81
CA GLN A 163 -2.83 -13.98 20.72
C GLN A 163 -2.49 -14.35 19.28
N PRO A 164 -1.52 -15.25 19.02
CA PRO A 164 -1.15 -15.71 17.68
C PRO A 164 -2.33 -16.27 16.87
N GLU A 165 -3.30 -16.89 17.53
CA GLU A 165 -4.51 -17.43 16.90
C GLU A 165 -5.37 -16.33 16.26
N GLN A 166 -5.50 -15.17 16.92
CA GLN A 166 -6.23 -14.00 16.41
C GLN A 166 -5.50 -13.40 15.20
N ILE A 167 -4.15 -13.39 15.22
CA ILE A 167 -3.34 -12.94 14.07
C ILE A 167 -3.60 -13.83 12.85
N ARG A 168 -3.59 -15.17 13.04
CA ARG A 168 -3.87 -16.14 11.97
C ARG A 168 -5.28 -16.00 11.41
N GLU A 169 -6.26 -15.80 12.28
CA GLU A 169 -7.65 -15.58 11.86
C GLU A 169 -7.77 -14.34 10.97
N VAL A 170 -7.17 -13.21 11.39
CA VAL A 170 -7.14 -11.98 10.60
C VAL A 170 -6.45 -12.21 9.26
N ALA A 171 -5.31 -12.92 9.23
CA ALA A 171 -4.59 -13.19 7.98
C ALA A 171 -5.44 -13.92 6.94
N ARG A 172 -6.25 -14.89 7.39
CA ARG A 172 -7.11 -15.71 6.52
C ARG A 172 -8.43 -15.03 6.14
N THR A 173 -8.92 -14.11 6.94
CA THR A 173 -10.26 -13.51 6.78
C THR A 173 -10.23 -12.07 6.28
N PHE A 174 -9.18 -11.30 6.58
CA PHE A 174 -9.07 -9.92 6.18
C PHE A 174 -8.93 -9.79 4.66
N GLY A 175 -9.98 -9.23 4.03
CA GLY A 175 -10.05 -9.05 2.58
C GLY A 175 -9.38 -7.78 2.05
N GLY A 176 -8.70 -7.02 2.91
CA GLY A 176 -8.05 -5.75 2.55
C GLY A 176 -8.89 -4.52 2.85
N VAL A 177 -8.35 -3.38 2.49
CA VAL A 177 -9.04 -2.09 2.57
C VAL A 177 -9.83 -1.90 1.28
N GLU A 178 -11.08 -1.48 1.40
CA GLU A 178 -11.95 -1.21 0.24
C GLU A 178 -11.22 -0.29 -0.76
N HIS A 179 -11.29 -0.61 -2.03
CA HIS A 179 -10.62 0.08 -3.14
C HIS A 179 -9.09 -0.03 -3.21
N ARG A 180 -8.43 -0.85 -2.38
CA ARG A 180 -6.98 -1.05 -2.40
C ARG A 180 -6.62 -2.51 -2.68
N ILE A 181 -6.36 -2.83 -3.94
CA ILE A 181 -6.14 -4.21 -4.44
C ILE A 181 -7.20 -5.17 -3.85
N GLU A 182 -8.42 -4.65 -3.71
CA GLU A 182 -9.55 -5.34 -3.11
C GLU A 182 -10.00 -6.46 -4.03
N PHE A 183 -9.96 -7.71 -3.57
CA PHE A 183 -10.57 -8.82 -4.32
C PHE A 183 -12.10 -8.64 -4.33
N VAL A 184 -12.67 -8.53 -5.54
CA VAL A 184 -14.12 -8.36 -5.72
C VAL A 184 -14.80 -9.72 -5.83
N ARG A 185 -14.41 -10.49 -6.85
CA ARG A 185 -14.91 -11.85 -7.09
C ARG A 185 -14.07 -12.58 -8.13
N GLU A 186 -14.32 -13.87 -8.25
CA GLU A 186 -13.94 -14.67 -9.41
C GLU A 186 -15.19 -14.99 -10.23
N ALA A 187 -15.12 -14.76 -11.55
CA ALA A 187 -16.16 -15.08 -12.49
C ALA A 187 -15.55 -15.70 -13.74
N ASP A 188 -16.09 -16.83 -14.21
CA ASP A 188 -15.59 -17.58 -15.37
C ASP A 188 -14.08 -17.92 -15.29
N GLY A 189 -13.57 -18.17 -14.09
CA GLY A 189 -12.16 -18.42 -13.80
C GLY A 189 -11.25 -17.19 -13.86
N VAL A 190 -11.83 -15.97 -13.98
CA VAL A 190 -11.12 -14.69 -13.98
C VAL A 190 -11.29 -14.00 -12.64
N LYS A 191 -10.19 -13.54 -12.04
CA LYS A 191 -10.20 -12.80 -10.76
C LYS A 191 -10.22 -11.30 -10.98
N TYR A 192 -11.16 -10.61 -10.35
CA TYR A 192 -11.34 -9.16 -10.46
C TYR A 192 -10.90 -8.45 -9.18
N TYR A 193 -10.03 -7.43 -9.33
CA TYR A 193 -9.51 -6.62 -8.24
C TYR A 193 -9.83 -5.14 -8.43
N ASN A 194 -10.21 -4.49 -7.35
CA ASN A 194 -10.51 -3.07 -7.30
C ASN A 194 -9.37 -2.32 -6.59
N ASP A 195 -8.58 -1.58 -7.34
CA ASP A 195 -7.55 -0.68 -6.82
C ASP A 195 -7.84 0.78 -7.24
N SER A 196 -9.11 1.19 -7.13
CA SER A 196 -9.56 2.53 -7.53
C SER A 196 -8.85 3.67 -6.79
N ILE A 197 -8.26 3.39 -5.62
CA ILE A 197 -7.45 4.35 -4.86
C ILE A 197 -6.08 4.63 -5.51
N ALA A 198 -5.63 3.82 -6.46
CA ALA A 198 -4.38 4.02 -7.20
C ALA A 198 -4.50 5.19 -8.18
N THR A 199 -4.57 6.41 -7.65
CA THR A 199 -4.76 7.66 -8.39
C THR A 199 -3.46 8.37 -8.77
N SER A 200 -2.33 7.68 -8.71
CA SER A 200 -1.00 8.17 -9.11
C SER A 200 -0.18 7.04 -9.75
N PRO A 201 0.81 7.38 -10.60
CA PRO A 201 1.70 6.40 -11.22
C PRO A 201 2.42 5.48 -10.22
N SER A 202 2.94 6.01 -9.11
CA SER A 202 3.64 5.23 -8.08
C SER A 202 2.75 4.16 -7.45
N ARG A 203 1.47 4.45 -7.25
CA ARG A 203 0.50 3.46 -6.74
C ARG A 203 0.18 2.37 -7.75
N VAL A 204 0.11 2.73 -9.04
CA VAL A 204 -0.06 1.73 -10.11
C VAL A 204 1.13 0.79 -10.16
N ILE A 205 2.36 1.32 -10.11
CA ILE A 205 3.59 0.52 -10.06
C ILE A 205 3.50 -0.52 -8.93
N SER A 206 3.19 -0.07 -7.72
CA SER A 206 3.03 -0.98 -6.58
C SER A 206 1.90 -1.99 -6.79
N GLY A 207 0.79 -1.57 -7.38
CA GLY A 207 -0.39 -2.41 -7.64
C GLY A 207 -0.12 -3.51 -8.67
N VAL A 208 0.51 -3.19 -9.80
CA VAL A 208 0.76 -4.19 -10.84
C VAL A 208 1.85 -5.19 -10.42
N ARG A 209 2.84 -4.75 -9.63
CA ARG A 209 3.87 -5.62 -9.04
C ARG A 209 3.35 -6.58 -7.97
N ALA A 210 2.15 -6.35 -7.44
CA ALA A 210 1.55 -7.22 -6.43
C ALA A 210 1.15 -8.60 -6.98
N PHE A 211 1.04 -8.74 -8.30
CA PHE A 211 0.62 -9.98 -8.95
C PHE A 211 1.81 -10.74 -9.55
N ASN A 212 1.81 -12.06 -9.41
CA ASN A 212 2.87 -12.95 -9.91
C ASN A 212 2.71 -13.32 -11.40
N GLN A 213 1.81 -12.62 -12.12
CA GLN A 213 1.54 -12.84 -13.54
C GLN A 213 1.18 -11.52 -14.22
N LYS A 214 1.27 -11.44 -15.56
CA LYS A 214 0.77 -10.30 -16.31
C LYS A 214 -0.75 -10.21 -16.19
N ILE A 215 -1.25 -8.99 -15.93
CA ILE A 215 -2.66 -8.70 -15.70
C ILE A 215 -3.32 -7.97 -16.87
N ILE A 216 -4.65 -7.88 -16.84
CA ILE A 216 -5.45 -6.95 -17.62
C ILE A 216 -5.70 -5.73 -16.73
N ALA A 217 -5.17 -4.57 -17.11
CA ALA A 217 -5.25 -3.34 -16.35
C ALA A 217 -6.27 -2.36 -16.95
N ILE A 218 -7.18 -1.84 -16.13
CA ILE A 218 -8.10 -0.76 -16.51
C ILE A 218 -7.55 0.54 -15.95
N GLN A 219 -7.19 1.49 -16.83
CA GLN A 219 -6.56 2.76 -16.47
C GLN A 219 -7.27 3.96 -17.08
N GLY A 220 -7.04 5.13 -16.47
CA GLY A 220 -7.52 6.42 -16.91
C GLY A 220 -8.36 7.17 -15.88
N GLY A 221 -8.69 8.41 -16.21
CA GLY A 221 -9.37 9.34 -15.32
C GLY A 221 -8.98 10.78 -15.63
N SER A 222 -9.13 11.69 -14.65
CA SER A 222 -8.79 13.10 -14.77
C SER A 222 -7.29 13.34 -14.81
N ASP A 223 -6.83 14.31 -15.58
CA ASP A 223 -5.42 14.73 -15.57
C ASP A 223 -5.13 15.65 -14.38
N LYS A 224 -4.11 15.30 -13.60
CA LYS A 224 -3.53 16.15 -12.52
C LYS A 224 -2.17 16.73 -12.89
N GLY A 225 -1.73 16.58 -14.13
CA GLY A 225 -0.41 17.01 -14.55
C GLY A 225 0.73 16.05 -14.15
N ASN A 226 0.43 14.86 -13.65
CA ASN A 226 1.45 13.86 -13.33
C ASN A 226 2.18 13.40 -14.60
N ASP A 227 3.46 13.11 -14.46
CA ASP A 227 4.20 12.38 -15.48
C ASP A 227 3.78 10.90 -15.45
N LEU A 228 3.01 10.49 -16.47
CA LEU A 228 2.52 9.12 -16.60
C LEU A 228 3.55 8.17 -17.23
N SER A 229 4.65 8.70 -17.80
CA SER A 229 5.70 7.88 -18.41
C SER A 229 6.47 7.04 -17.40
N VAL A 230 6.56 7.48 -16.15
CA VAL A 230 7.30 6.79 -15.08
C VAL A 230 6.75 5.39 -14.75
N MET A 231 5.49 5.12 -15.06
CA MET A 231 4.91 3.78 -14.82
C MET A 231 5.05 2.83 -16.02
N VAL A 232 5.45 3.34 -17.20
CA VAL A 232 5.47 2.57 -18.45
C VAL A 232 6.35 1.32 -18.36
N PRO A 233 7.58 1.34 -17.81
CA PRO A 233 8.39 0.13 -17.66
C PRO A 233 7.68 -1.00 -16.90
N ASP A 234 6.93 -0.64 -15.87
CA ASP A 234 6.15 -1.61 -15.08
C ASP A 234 4.92 -2.12 -15.85
N LEU A 235 4.27 -1.27 -16.64
CA LEU A 235 3.18 -1.70 -17.51
C LEU A 235 3.68 -2.72 -18.56
N LEU A 236 4.80 -2.47 -19.21
CA LEU A 236 5.39 -3.40 -20.18
C LEU A 236 5.73 -4.76 -19.56
N THR A 237 6.17 -4.77 -18.30
CA THR A 237 6.57 -5.97 -17.59
C THR A 237 5.37 -6.76 -17.04
N HIS A 238 4.37 -6.07 -16.48
CA HIS A 238 3.32 -6.69 -15.65
C HIS A 238 1.91 -6.67 -16.27
N VAL A 239 1.72 -5.99 -17.42
CA VAL A 239 0.41 -5.89 -18.07
C VAL A 239 0.46 -6.57 -19.44
N LYS A 240 -0.56 -7.35 -19.79
CA LYS A 240 -0.73 -7.94 -21.12
C LYS A 240 -1.80 -7.24 -21.94
N ILE A 241 -2.82 -6.68 -21.30
CA ILE A 241 -3.87 -5.88 -21.94
C ILE A 241 -4.07 -4.63 -21.09
N LEU A 242 -3.92 -3.47 -21.70
CA LEU A 242 -4.13 -2.16 -21.11
C LEU A 242 -5.41 -1.55 -21.68
N ILE A 243 -6.44 -1.44 -20.85
CA ILE A 243 -7.72 -0.87 -21.21
C ILE A 243 -7.77 0.57 -20.72
N LEU A 244 -7.85 1.50 -21.64
CA LEU A 244 -7.79 2.93 -21.38
C LEU A 244 -9.16 3.59 -21.53
N ASN A 245 -9.52 4.43 -20.56
CA ASN A 245 -10.76 5.19 -20.59
C ASN A 245 -10.61 6.58 -19.96
N GLY A 246 -11.56 7.48 -20.20
CA GLY A 246 -11.59 8.82 -19.62
C GLY A 246 -10.57 9.79 -20.21
N ALA A 247 -10.41 10.95 -19.56
CA ALA A 247 -9.69 12.10 -20.09
C ALA A 247 -8.19 11.88 -20.34
N THR A 248 -7.55 10.96 -19.62
CA THR A 248 -6.11 10.66 -19.74
C THR A 248 -5.79 9.47 -20.64
N ALA A 249 -6.78 8.88 -21.29
CA ALA A 249 -6.59 7.69 -22.14
C ALA A 249 -5.52 7.91 -23.23
N ASP A 250 -5.61 9.02 -23.98
CA ASP A 250 -4.66 9.34 -25.05
C ASP A 250 -3.24 9.63 -24.50
N LYS A 251 -3.15 10.28 -23.34
CA LYS A 251 -1.87 10.60 -22.69
C LYS A 251 -1.13 9.34 -22.23
N ILE A 252 -1.85 8.37 -21.66
CA ILE A 252 -1.27 7.08 -21.26
C ILE A 252 -0.85 6.29 -22.49
N GLU A 253 -1.71 6.21 -23.51
CA GLU A 253 -1.39 5.51 -24.76
C GLU A 253 -0.12 6.07 -25.40
N GLN A 254 -0.03 7.40 -25.55
CA GLN A 254 1.16 8.05 -26.13
C GLN A 254 2.42 7.74 -25.33
N ALA A 255 2.36 7.73 -23.98
CA ALA A 255 3.49 7.40 -23.15
C ALA A 255 3.96 5.94 -23.37
N VAL A 256 3.01 4.99 -23.51
CA VAL A 256 3.33 3.58 -23.79
C VAL A 256 3.91 3.41 -25.18
N LEU A 257 3.29 4.01 -26.22
CA LEU A 257 3.74 3.91 -27.61
C LEU A 257 5.09 4.57 -27.86
N ALA A 258 5.47 5.57 -27.04
CA ALA A 258 6.77 6.24 -27.11
C ALA A 258 7.90 5.43 -26.45
N ALA A 259 7.60 4.37 -25.70
CA ALA A 259 8.61 3.57 -25.04
C ALA A 259 9.38 2.71 -26.06
N PRO A 260 10.74 2.70 -26.01
CA PRO A 260 11.56 1.94 -26.97
C PRO A 260 11.28 0.43 -26.96
N ASP A 261 10.89 -0.09 -25.81
CA ASP A 261 10.66 -1.53 -25.58
C ASP A 261 9.18 -1.92 -25.75
N TYR A 262 8.34 -1.03 -26.28
CA TYR A 262 6.93 -1.36 -26.52
C TYR A 262 6.79 -2.38 -27.65
N ASP A 263 6.12 -3.49 -27.34
CA ASP A 263 5.79 -4.55 -28.28
C ASP A 263 4.27 -4.82 -28.21
N PRO A 264 3.52 -4.56 -29.31
CA PRO A 264 2.08 -4.78 -29.34
C PRO A 264 1.66 -6.24 -29.19
N ASP A 265 2.56 -7.20 -29.44
CA ASP A 265 2.31 -8.62 -29.23
C ASP A 265 2.42 -8.99 -27.73
N GLN A 266 3.12 -8.17 -26.92
CA GLN A 266 3.29 -8.37 -25.48
C GLN A 266 2.34 -7.55 -24.61
N LEU A 267 1.94 -6.36 -25.09
CA LEU A 267 1.00 -5.48 -24.42
C LEU A 267 0.03 -4.90 -25.42
N GLN A 268 -1.20 -5.39 -25.43
CA GLN A 268 -2.30 -4.88 -26.27
C GLN A 268 -2.95 -3.66 -25.59
N ILE A 269 -3.23 -2.62 -26.36
CA ILE A 269 -3.98 -1.43 -25.90
C ILE A 269 -5.40 -1.45 -26.48
N ILE A 270 -6.39 -1.26 -25.61
CA ILE A 270 -7.81 -1.14 -25.97
C ILE A 270 -8.32 0.19 -25.42
N LYS A 271 -8.82 1.08 -26.29
CA LYS A 271 -9.44 2.33 -25.85
C LYS A 271 -10.96 2.23 -25.88
N VAL A 272 -11.58 2.73 -24.82
CA VAL A 272 -13.02 2.78 -24.65
C VAL A 272 -13.44 4.11 -24.04
N LYS A 273 -14.73 4.40 -24.04
CA LYS A 273 -15.24 5.70 -23.60
C LYS A 273 -15.27 5.86 -22.08
N ASP A 274 -15.73 4.84 -21.36
CA ASP A 274 -16.09 4.92 -19.95
C ASP A 274 -15.83 3.60 -19.21
N LEU A 275 -16.00 3.62 -17.90
CA LEU A 275 -15.76 2.46 -17.05
C LEU A 275 -16.66 1.25 -17.38
N PRO A 276 -17.96 1.39 -17.66
CA PRO A 276 -18.79 0.25 -18.08
C PRO A 276 -18.24 -0.45 -19.32
N GLN A 277 -17.82 0.31 -20.34
CA GLN A 277 -17.21 -0.25 -21.53
C GLN A 277 -15.84 -0.89 -21.24
N ALA A 278 -15.07 -0.31 -20.31
CA ALA A 278 -13.78 -0.88 -19.91
C ALA A 278 -13.94 -2.23 -19.22
N VAL A 279 -14.92 -2.37 -18.34
CA VAL A 279 -15.22 -3.64 -17.66
C VAL A 279 -15.71 -4.70 -18.63
N GLU A 280 -16.57 -4.32 -19.59
CA GLU A 280 -17.04 -5.24 -20.63
C GLU A 280 -15.93 -5.64 -21.61
N ALA A 281 -15.02 -4.72 -21.97
CA ALA A 281 -13.84 -5.03 -22.77
C ALA A 281 -12.89 -6.00 -22.05
N ALA A 282 -12.67 -5.77 -20.76
CA ALA A 282 -11.87 -6.66 -19.91
C ALA A 282 -12.47 -8.08 -19.85
N ARG A 283 -13.79 -8.17 -19.64
CA ARG A 283 -14.52 -9.44 -19.61
C ARG A 283 -14.38 -10.23 -20.92
N LYS A 284 -14.50 -9.54 -22.06
CA LYS A 284 -14.38 -10.18 -23.40
C LYS A 284 -12.97 -10.64 -23.72
N ALA A 285 -11.96 -9.91 -23.26
CA ALA A 285 -10.57 -10.20 -23.55
C ALA A 285 -9.94 -11.21 -22.57
N ALA A 286 -10.50 -11.35 -21.37
CA ALA A 286 -9.96 -12.22 -20.33
C ALA A 286 -10.23 -13.70 -20.63
N GLN A 287 -9.31 -14.55 -20.19
CA GLN A 287 -9.38 -16.01 -20.24
C GLN A 287 -9.33 -16.58 -18.82
N PRO A 288 -9.85 -17.81 -18.58
CA PRO A 288 -9.71 -18.46 -17.28
C PRO A 288 -8.26 -18.47 -16.80
N GLY A 289 -8.04 -18.08 -15.54
CA GLY A 289 -6.73 -17.88 -14.93
C GLY A 289 -6.24 -16.44 -14.93
N ASP A 290 -6.90 -15.55 -15.67
CA ASP A 290 -6.53 -14.14 -15.73
C ASP A 290 -6.91 -13.35 -14.49
N ILE A 291 -6.20 -12.23 -14.34
CA ILE A 291 -6.48 -11.20 -13.35
C ILE A 291 -6.85 -9.91 -14.09
N VAL A 292 -7.99 -9.34 -13.74
CA VAL A 292 -8.41 -7.99 -14.14
C VAL A 292 -8.30 -7.05 -12.95
N SER A 293 -7.58 -5.95 -13.09
CA SER A 293 -7.43 -4.93 -12.02
C SER A 293 -7.86 -3.55 -12.52
N LEU A 294 -8.74 -2.90 -11.76
CA LEU A 294 -8.98 -1.46 -11.88
C LEU A 294 -7.86 -0.73 -11.15
N CYS A 295 -6.85 -0.21 -11.85
CA CYS A 295 -5.71 0.53 -11.30
C CYS A 295 -5.47 1.83 -12.10
N PRO A 296 -6.25 2.88 -11.85
CA PRO A 296 -6.51 3.96 -12.81
C PRO A 296 -5.35 4.90 -13.13
N ALA A 297 -4.32 5.02 -12.31
CA ALA A 297 -3.24 6.01 -12.35
C ALA A 297 -3.68 7.48 -12.12
N CYS A 298 -4.97 7.75 -12.26
CA CYS A 298 -5.55 9.09 -12.30
C CYS A 298 -6.75 9.22 -11.35
N PRO A 299 -7.07 10.44 -10.86
CA PRO A 299 -8.30 10.69 -10.13
C PRO A 299 -9.54 10.40 -10.98
N ALA A 300 -10.68 10.32 -10.33
CA ALA A 300 -11.94 9.91 -10.94
C ALA A 300 -12.80 11.06 -11.46
N PHE A 301 -12.40 12.32 -11.28
CA PHE A 301 -13.26 13.51 -11.38
C PHE A 301 -13.82 13.80 -12.78
N ASP A 302 -13.35 13.13 -13.83
CA ASP A 302 -13.88 13.21 -15.17
C ASP A 302 -15.21 12.45 -15.34
N GLN A 303 -15.40 11.36 -14.59
CA GLN A 303 -16.58 10.49 -14.69
C GLN A 303 -17.30 10.30 -13.33
N PHE A 304 -16.61 10.48 -12.21
CA PHE A 304 -17.12 10.20 -10.86
C PHE A 304 -16.77 11.32 -9.89
N LYS A 305 -17.55 11.46 -8.82
CA LYS A 305 -17.28 12.45 -7.76
C LYS A 305 -15.99 12.16 -6.98
N THR A 306 -15.70 10.87 -6.73
CA THR A 306 -14.49 10.43 -6.01
C THR A 306 -14.07 9.04 -6.48
N PHE A 307 -12.86 8.60 -6.05
CA PHE A 307 -12.37 7.25 -6.37
C PHE A 307 -13.24 6.14 -5.76
N GLU A 308 -13.90 6.40 -4.61
CA GLU A 308 -14.81 5.44 -3.98
C GLU A 308 -16.04 5.18 -4.85
N TYR A 309 -16.62 6.24 -5.46
CA TYR A 309 -17.73 6.07 -6.39
C TYR A 309 -17.32 5.25 -7.62
N ARG A 310 -16.14 5.50 -8.17
CA ARG A 310 -15.59 4.70 -9.28
C ARG A 310 -15.39 3.24 -8.88
N GLY A 311 -14.81 3.01 -7.70
CA GLY A 311 -14.57 1.66 -7.19
C GLY A 311 -15.86 0.88 -6.89
N ARG A 312 -16.89 1.53 -6.33
CA ARG A 312 -18.20 0.92 -6.11
C ARG A 312 -18.88 0.58 -7.43
N GLU A 313 -18.80 1.47 -8.43
CA GLU A 313 -19.36 1.19 -9.75
C GLU A 313 -18.65 0.02 -10.43
N PHE A 314 -17.31 -0.06 -10.34
CA PHE A 314 -16.57 -1.23 -10.81
C PHE A 314 -17.06 -2.52 -10.15
N LYS A 315 -17.20 -2.53 -8.80
CA LYS A 315 -17.73 -3.68 -8.07
C LYS A 315 -19.14 -4.05 -8.50
N ARG A 316 -20.01 -3.05 -8.72
CA ARG A 316 -21.39 -3.27 -9.20
C ARG A 316 -21.40 -3.93 -10.57
N LEU A 317 -20.57 -3.43 -11.50
CA LEU A 317 -20.47 -3.97 -12.87
C LEU A 317 -19.93 -5.40 -12.86
N VAL A 318 -18.85 -5.65 -12.12
CA VAL A 318 -18.26 -6.98 -11.99
C VAL A 318 -19.21 -7.97 -11.33
N ASN A 319 -20.00 -7.56 -10.34
CA ASN A 319 -20.97 -8.42 -9.67
C ASN A 319 -22.23 -8.70 -10.49
N ALA A 320 -22.41 -8.02 -11.62
CA ALA A 320 -23.53 -8.23 -12.53
C ALA A 320 -23.29 -9.31 -13.60
N PHE A 321 -22.11 -9.93 -13.63
CA PHE A 321 -21.75 -11.01 -14.57
C PHE A 321 -22.38 -12.34 -14.18
#